data_ddb37b2c7e03b42c7dc3a0babda9dea8
#
_entry.id   ddb37b2c7e03b42c7dc3a0babda9dea8
#
_cell.length_a   1.000
_cell.length_b   1.000
_cell.length_c   1.000
_cell.angle_alpha   90.00
_cell.angle_beta   90.00
_cell.angle_gamma   90.00
#
_symmetry.space_group_name_H-M   'P 1'
#
loop_
_entity.id
_entity.type
_entity.pdbx_description
1 polymer ?
#
loop_
_entity_poly.entity_id
_entity_poly.type
_entity_poly.pdbx_seq_one_letter_code
_entity_poly.pdbx_strand_id
1 'polypeptide(L)'
;MPNYRIDTLDASSPLLLEACVTLLVNAFAKPERYSARRLNEELRGDNSVFYRQFFVAVSQGEIIGVGGVKAADWASHTHLLYLSAVAPEHRGQGVGRALLKARIEWVEKHFAAGRILVSSTKAKRFHDLGFVDLRKSVIEGRQMMMRIYAHNLTGLNPRPPRTYDHHRRTTL
;
A
#
# COMPACT_ATOMS: atom_id res chain seq x y z
N MET A 1 -0.53 18.47 -18.13
CA MET A 1 -0.45 17.00 -17.92
C MET A 1 0.58 16.74 -16.84
N PRO A 2 0.35 15.80 -15.91
CA PRO A 2 1.38 15.47 -14.94
C PRO A 2 2.62 14.91 -15.65
N ASN A 3 3.80 15.38 -15.27
CA ASN A 3 5.07 14.98 -15.88
C ASN A 3 5.62 13.66 -15.27
N TYR A 4 4.71 12.75 -14.88
CA TYR A 4 5.05 11.44 -14.32
C TYR A 4 3.98 10.40 -14.69
N ARG A 5 4.37 9.13 -14.63
CA ARG A 5 3.45 7.99 -14.73
C ARG A 5 3.52 7.12 -13.48
N ILE A 6 2.48 6.32 -13.25
CA ILE A 6 2.44 5.32 -12.18
C ILE A 6 2.55 3.95 -12.80
N ASP A 7 3.56 3.21 -12.39
CA ASP A 7 3.83 1.84 -12.82
C ASP A 7 3.80 0.89 -11.60
N THR A 8 3.63 -0.40 -11.84
CA THR A 8 3.92 -1.43 -10.84
C THR A 8 5.43 -1.61 -10.71
N LEU A 9 5.91 -1.81 -9.48
CA LEU A 9 7.32 -2.10 -9.26
C LEU A 9 7.67 -3.49 -9.80
N ASP A 10 8.64 -3.55 -10.70
CA ASP A 10 9.30 -4.80 -11.07
C ASP A 10 10.38 -5.15 -10.03
N ALA A 11 10.02 -6.05 -9.10
CA ALA A 11 10.92 -6.47 -8.03
C ALA A 11 12.10 -7.33 -8.51
N SER A 12 12.11 -7.76 -9.78
CA SER A 12 13.25 -8.48 -10.38
C SER A 12 14.38 -7.53 -10.81
N SER A 13 14.11 -6.23 -10.91
CA SER A 13 15.10 -5.22 -11.28
C SER A 13 15.87 -4.70 -10.07
N PRO A 14 17.17 -5.01 -9.92
CA PRO A 14 17.98 -4.52 -8.80
C PRO A 14 18.05 -2.98 -8.75
N LEU A 15 18.13 -2.33 -9.91
CA LEU A 15 18.20 -0.87 -10.01
C LEU A 15 16.93 -0.20 -9.50
N LEU A 16 15.75 -0.73 -9.85
CA LEU A 16 14.48 -0.18 -9.38
C LEU A 16 14.31 -0.42 -7.87
N LEU A 17 14.72 -1.58 -7.37
CA LEU A 17 14.70 -1.88 -5.94
C LEU A 17 15.59 -0.92 -5.16
N GLU A 18 16.84 -0.70 -5.61
CA GLU A 18 17.80 0.20 -4.97
C GLU A 18 17.27 1.63 -4.92
N ALA A 19 16.70 2.12 -6.02
CA ALA A 19 16.10 3.45 -6.09
C ALA A 19 14.92 3.60 -5.11
N CYS A 20 14.04 2.60 -5.02
CA CYS A 20 12.93 2.58 -4.06
C CYS A 20 13.42 2.54 -2.62
N VAL A 21 14.41 1.69 -2.30
CA VAL A 21 14.99 1.58 -0.97
C VAL A 21 15.60 2.91 -0.55
N THR A 22 16.41 3.53 -1.41
CA THR A 22 17.06 4.82 -1.14
C THR A 22 16.01 5.90 -0.86
N LEU A 23 14.96 5.99 -1.68
CA LEU A 23 13.88 6.94 -1.48
C LEU A 23 13.18 6.73 -0.13
N LEU A 24 12.87 5.49 0.23
CA LEU A 24 12.18 5.16 1.49
C LEU A 24 13.06 5.41 2.72
N VAL A 25 14.35 5.03 2.69
CA VAL A 25 15.30 5.30 3.77
C VAL A 25 15.37 6.80 4.05
N ASN A 26 15.56 7.59 3.00
CA ASN A 26 15.66 9.05 3.11
C ASN A 26 14.34 9.69 3.60
N ALA A 27 13.20 9.21 3.11
CA ALA A 27 11.90 9.76 3.46
C ALA A 27 11.49 9.47 4.91
N PHE A 28 11.82 8.30 5.44
CA PHE A 28 11.42 7.92 6.80
C PHE A 28 12.44 8.34 7.86
N ALA A 29 13.72 8.39 7.51
CA ALA A 29 14.82 8.83 8.39
C ALA A 29 14.83 8.15 9.78
N LYS A 30 14.43 6.87 9.83
CA LYS A 30 14.36 6.04 11.04
C LYS A 30 15.05 4.69 10.76
N PRO A 31 16.39 4.63 10.75
CA PRO A 31 17.15 3.45 10.34
C PRO A 31 16.91 2.22 11.22
N GLU A 32 16.56 2.41 12.49
CA GLU A 32 16.23 1.35 13.43
C GLU A 32 14.95 0.59 13.03
N ARG A 33 14.03 1.28 12.34
CA ARG A 33 12.76 0.71 11.88
C ARG A 33 12.75 0.42 10.37
N TYR A 34 13.40 1.26 9.59
CA TYR A 34 13.41 1.24 8.12
C TYR A 34 14.82 1.16 7.57
N SER A 35 15.58 0.12 7.95
CA SER A 35 16.90 -0.14 7.39
C SER A 35 16.80 -0.54 5.91
N ALA A 36 17.84 -0.25 5.13
CA ALA A 36 17.91 -0.60 3.72
C ALA A 36 17.70 -2.10 3.48
N ARG A 37 18.29 -2.96 4.32
CA ARG A 37 18.11 -4.42 4.26
C ARG A 37 16.65 -4.81 4.42
N ARG A 38 16.00 -4.32 5.47
CA ARG A 38 14.59 -4.64 5.75
C ARG A 38 13.65 -4.14 4.67
N LEU A 39 13.89 -2.95 4.13
CA LEU A 39 13.09 -2.41 3.04
C LEU A 39 13.29 -3.22 1.75
N ASN A 40 14.52 -3.64 1.45
CA ASN A 40 14.80 -4.50 0.29
C ASN A 40 14.05 -5.84 0.39
N GLU A 41 14.10 -6.50 1.55
CA GLU A 41 13.37 -7.74 1.83
C GLU A 41 11.85 -7.55 1.66
N GLU A 42 11.31 -6.43 2.16
CA GLU A 42 9.89 -6.12 2.06
C GLU A 42 9.44 -5.84 0.62
N LEU A 43 10.24 -5.11 -0.15
CA LEU A 43 9.96 -4.79 -1.56
C LEU A 43 10.03 -6.03 -2.47
N ARG A 44 10.94 -6.96 -2.19
CA ARG A 44 11.03 -8.23 -2.92
C ARG A 44 9.85 -9.15 -2.66
N GLY A 45 9.42 -9.26 -1.40
CA GLY A 45 8.31 -10.11 -1.01
C GLY A 45 8.55 -11.61 -1.11
N ASP A 46 9.79 -12.06 -1.34
CA ASP A 46 10.16 -13.43 -1.71
C ASP A 46 9.71 -14.49 -0.69
N ASN A 47 9.61 -14.14 0.58
CA ASN A 47 9.30 -15.06 1.68
C ASN A 47 7.88 -14.85 2.27
N SER A 48 7.00 -14.17 1.54
CA SER A 48 5.65 -13.89 2.02
C SER A 48 4.62 -14.83 1.40
N VAL A 49 3.82 -15.48 2.24
CA VAL A 49 2.63 -16.22 1.81
C VAL A 49 1.45 -15.31 1.45
N PHE A 50 1.55 -14.03 1.83
CA PHE A 50 0.55 -13.02 1.55
C PHE A 50 1.06 -12.08 0.47
N TYR A 51 0.18 -11.62 -0.42
CA TYR A 51 0.57 -10.71 -1.48
C TYR A 51 1.10 -9.38 -0.92
N ARG A 52 2.06 -8.83 -1.63
CA ARG A 52 2.56 -7.46 -1.53
C ARG A 52 2.63 -6.90 -2.92
N GLN A 53 2.10 -5.70 -3.12
CA GLN A 53 2.16 -5.02 -4.40
C GLN A 53 2.68 -3.60 -4.19
N PHE A 54 3.70 -3.24 -4.94
CA PHE A 54 4.27 -1.91 -4.91
C PHE A 54 4.02 -1.18 -6.22
N PHE A 55 3.85 0.11 -6.11
CA PHE A 55 3.69 1.05 -7.21
C PHE A 55 4.75 2.12 -7.10
N VAL A 56 5.25 2.55 -8.24
CA VAL A 56 6.25 3.60 -8.37
C VAL A 56 5.73 4.72 -9.25
N ALA A 57 6.06 5.95 -8.88
CA ALA A 57 5.90 7.10 -9.74
C ALA A 57 7.22 7.37 -10.44
N VAL A 58 7.20 7.43 -11.76
CA VAL A 58 8.38 7.62 -12.61
C VAL A 58 8.26 8.92 -13.38
N SER A 59 9.27 9.78 -13.29
CA SER A 59 9.41 11.01 -14.06
C SER A 59 10.79 11.04 -14.69
N GLN A 60 10.88 11.29 -16.00
CA GLN A 60 12.14 11.35 -16.75
C GLN A 60 13.08 10.14 -16.53
N GLY A 61 12.50 8.97 -16.31
CA GLY A 61 13.25 7.74 -16.02
C GLY A 61 13.64 7.52 -14.56
N GLU A 62 13.40 8.49 -13.67
CA GLU A 62 13.73 8.42 -12.25
C GLU A 62 12.50 8.04 -11.41
N ILE A 63 12.71 7.28 -10.33
CA ILE A 63 11.68 6.99 -9.33
C ILE A 63 11.55 8.17 -8.39
N ILE A 64 10.40 8.84 -8.44
CA ILE A 64 10.07 10.01 -7.63
C ILE A 64 9.08 9.72 -6.50
N GLY A 65 8.55 8.50 -6.45
CA GLY A 65 7.64 8.09 -5.39
C GLY A 65 7.41 6.60 -5.40
N VAL A 66 7.06 6.07 -4.23
CA VAL A 66 6.75 4.65 -4.05
C VAL A 66 5.58 4.50 -3.07
N GLY A 67 4.80 3.45 -3.22
CA GLY A 67 3.74 3.12 -2.28
C GLY A 67 3.32 1.67 -2.38
N GLY A 68 3.17 1.00 -1.24
CA GLY A 68 2.80 -0.40 -1.14
C GLY A 68 1.37 -0.63 -0.68
N VAL A 69 0.84 -1.78 -1.07
CA VAL A 69 -0.36 -2.39 -0.49
C VAL A 69 -0.09 -3.87 -0.27
N LYS A 70 -0.57 -4.41 0.83
CA LYS A 70 -0.44 -5.83 1.17
C LYS A 70 -1.68 -6.37 1.85
N ALA A 71 -1.85 -7.70 1.84
CA ALA A 71 -2.82 -8.36 2.69
C ALA A 71 -2.46 -8.17 4.17
N ALA A 72 -3.46 -8.02 5.02
CA ALA A 72 -3.28 -8.17 6.47
C ALA A 72 -3.21 -9.67 6.80
N ASP A 73 -2.15 -10.09 7.49
CA ASP A 73 -1.95 -11.49 7.90
C ASP A 73 -2.85 -11.92 9.07
N TRP A 74 -3.44 -10.95 9.77
CA TRP A 74 -4.28 -11.11 10.96
C TRP A 74 -5.79 -10.92 10.70
N ALA A 75 -6.19 -10.52 9.48
CA ALA A 75 -7.59 -10.27 9.14
C ALA A 75 -7.89 -10.57 7.66
N SER A 76 -8.85 -11.46 7.42
CA SER A 76 -9.32 -11.76 6.06
C SER A 76 -9.97 -10.55 5.40
N HIS A 77 -9.93 -10.49 4.07
CA HIS A 77 -10.47 -9.40 3.25
C HIS A 77 -10.01 -8.00 3.68
N THR A 78 -8.80 -7.92 4.25
CA THR A 78 -8.24 -6.69 4.78
C THR A 78 -6.89 -6.40 4.11
N HIS A 79 -6.75 -5.19 3.60
CA HIS A 79 -5.57 -4.71 2.88
C HIS A 79 -4.96 -3.54 3.61
N LEU A 80 -3.63 -3.48 3.67
CA LEU A 80 -2.89 -2.43 4.36
C LEU A 80 -2.17 -1.55 3.34
N LEU A 81 -2.42 -0.26 3.35
CA LEU A 81 -1.59 0.72 2.64
C LEU A 81 -0.39 1.08 3.52
N TYR A 82 0.80 0.92 2.97
CA TYR A 82 2.03 1.12 3.73
C TYR A 82 3.20 1.58 2.85
N LEU A 83 4.33 1.90 3.47
CA LEU A 83 5.58 2.31 2.81
C LEU A 83 5.37 3.30 1.66
N SER A 84 4.71 4.43 1.94
CA SER A 84 4.41 5.43 0.94
C SER A 84 5.28 6.68 1.14
N ALA A 85 6.04 7.03 0.14
CA ALA A 85 6.89 8.22 0.12
C ALA A 85 6.94 8.86 -1.26
N VAL A 86 7.18 10.17 -1.29
CA VAL A 86 7.43 10.98 -2.48
C VAL A 86 8.68 11.79 -2.21
N ALA A 87 9.59 11.83 -3.18
CA ALA A 87 10.80 12.62 -3.14
C ALA A 87 10.47 14.09 -2.84
N PRO A 88 11.21 14.77 -1.95
CA PRO A 88 10.87 16.11 -1.46
C PRO A 88 10.56 17.11 -2.58
N GLU A 89 11.38 17.12 -3.64
CA GLU A 89 11.31 18.01 -4.79
C GLU A 89 10.06 17.79 -5.68
N HIS A 90 9.41 16.62 -5.53
CA HIS A 90 8.20 16.25 -6.28
C HIS A 90 6.93 16.29 -5.44
N ARG A 91 7.02 16.77 -4.21
CA ARG A 91 5.85 16.95 -3.34
C ARG A 91 4.97 18.10 -3.82
N GLY A 92 3.68 18.06 -3.48
CA GLY A 92 2.73 19.08 -3.91
C GLY A 92 2.24 18.95 -5.37
N GLN A 93 2.82 18.04 -6.16
CA GLN A 93 2.51 17.84 -7.59
C GLN A 93 1.48 16.71 -7.85
N GLY A 94 0.80 16.23 -6.83
CA GLY A 94 -0.21 15.17 -6.95
C GLY A 94 0.31 13.73 -6.96
N VAL A 95 1.64 13.51 -6.96
CA VAL A 95 2.26 12.18 -7.02
C VAL A 95 1.75 11.24 -5.93
N GLY A 96 1.72 11.70 -4.68
CA GLY A 96 1.24 10.88 -3.55
C GLY A 96 -0.24 10.50 -3.67
N ARG A 97 -1.08 11.37 -4.28
CA ARG A 97 -2.49 11.09 -4.54
C ARG A 97 -2.65 10.07 -5.66
N ALA A 98 -1.84 10.17 -6.71
CA ALA A 98 -1.85 9.22 -7.82
C ALA A 98 -1.42 7.82 -7.37
N LEU A 99 -0.34 7.70 -6.57
CA LEU A 99 0.08 6.44 -5.95
C LEU A 99 -1.01 5.84 -5.03
N LEU A 100 -1.73 6.69 -4.29
CA LEU A 100 -2.81 6.23 -3.43
C LEU A 100 -3.98 5.68 -4.25
N LYS A 101 -4.40 6.39 -5.30
CA LYS A 101 -5.46 5.92 -6.21
C LYS A 101 -5.09 4.61 -6.88
N ALA A 102 -3.89 4.49 -7.43
CA ALA A 102 -3.43 3.26 -8.10
C ALA A 102 -3.52 2.03 -7.18
N ARG A 103 -3.17 2.17 -5.89
CA ARG A 103 -3.27 1.09 -4.91
C ARG A 103 -4.71 0.71 -4.59
N ILE A 104 -5.60 1.70 -4.45
CA ILE A 104 -7.03 1.47 -4.21
C ILE A 104 -7.65 0.76 -5.42
N GLU A 105 -7.43 1.28 -6.61
CA GLU A 105 -7.93 0.72 -7.87
C GLU A 105 -7.44 -0.72 -8.08
N TRP A 106 -6.17 -0.98 -7.77
CA TRP A 106 -5.63 -2.32 -7.87
C TRP A 106 -6.34 -3.30 -6.91
N VAL A 107 -6.56 -2.91 -5.67
CA VAL A 107 -7.31 -3.73 -4.70
C VAL A 107 -8.73 -3.98 -5.19
N GLU A 108 -9.44 -2.95 -5.59
CA GLU A 108 -10.82 -3.08 -6.08
C GLU A 108 -10.93 -3.91 -7.36
N LYS A 109 -9.90 -3.91 -8.20
CA LYS A 109 -9.85 -4.75 -9.40
C LYS A 109 -9.64 -6.23 -9.10
N HIS A 110 -8.86 -6.55 -8.07
CA HIS A 110 -8.45 -7.94 -7.78
C HIS A 110 -9.29 -8.62 -6.71
N PHE A 111 -10.06 -7.87 -5.92
CA PHE A 111 -10.88 -8.40 -4.83
C PHE A 111 -12.29 -7.83 -4.89
N ALA A 112 -13.29 -8.70 -4.79
CA ALA A 112 -14.69 -8.31 -4.97
C ALA A 112 -15.22 -7.41 -3.83
N ALA A 113 -14.78 -7.64 -2.60
CA ALA A 113 -15.17 -6.88 -1.42
C ALA A 113 -14.11 -6.96 -0.34
N GLY A 114 -14.07 -5.97 0.53
CA GLY A 114 -13.14 -5.95 1.66
C GLY A 114 -13.00 -4.57 2.29
N ARG A 115 -11.91 -4.40 3.01
CA ARG A 115 -11.55 -3.16 3.67
C ARG A 115 -10.09 -2.81 3.44
N ILE A 116 -9.82 -1.53 3.27
CA ILE A 116 -8.48 -0.98 3.13
C ILE A 116 -8.18 -0.16 4.36
N LEU A 117 -7.11 -0.49 5.07
CA LEU A 117 -6.65 0.21 6.27
C LEU A 117 -5.41 1.04 5.97
N VAL A 118 -5.32 2.19 6.61
CA VAL A 118 -4.14 3.04 6.58
C VAL A 118 -3.96 3.78 7.90
N SER A 119 -2.72 3.99 8.29
CA SER A 119 -2.35 4.87 9.41
C SER A 119 -1.54 6.04 8.89
N SER A 120 -2.01 7.28 9.11
CA SER A 120 -1.35 8.48 8.57
C SER A 120 -1.51 9.69 9.50
N THR A 121 -0.52 10.59 9.46
CA THR A 121 -0.61 11.93 10.06
C THR A 121 -1.37 12.92 9.17
N LYS A 122 -1.63 12.57 7.90
CA LYS A 122 -2.27 13.42 6.89
C LYS A 122 -3.63 12.88 6.50
N ALA A 123 -4.58 12.84 7.44
CA ALA A 123 -5.88 12.19 7.27
C ALA A 123 -6.73 12.77 6.12
N LYS A 124 -6.75 14.10 5.96
CA LYS A 124 -7.64 14.79 5.00
C LYS A 124 -7.60 14.19 3.58
N ARG A 125 -6.41 13.88 3.06
CA ARG A 125 -6.28 13.32 1.71
C ARG A 125 -6.90 11.93 1.53
N PHE A 126 -7.11 11.21 2.63
CA PHE A 126 -7.75 9.90 2.64
C PHE A 126 -9.26 10.03 2.74
N HIS A 127 -9.77 11.01 3.52
CA HIS A 127 -11.19 11.29 3.60
C HIS A 127 -11.78 11.61 2.22
N ASP A 128 -11.06 12.37 1.39
CA ASP A 128 -11.47 12.68 0.00
C ASP A 128 -11.60 11.44 -0.90
N LEU A 129 -11.08 10.30 -0.46
CA LEU A 129 -11.13 9.01 -1.17
C LEU A 129 -12.00 7.97 -0.44
N GLY A 130 -12.90 8.43 0.43
CA GLY A 130 -13.89 7.58 1.09
C GLY A 130 -13.38 6.80 2.31
N PHE A 131 -12.22 7.18 2.85
CA PHE A 131 -11.78 6.64 4.14
C PHE A 131 -12.49 7.36 5.28
N VAL A 132 -12.82 6.59 6.33
CA VAL A 132 -13.36 7.10 7.57
C VAL A 132 -12.43 6.80 8.73
N ASP A 133 -12.43 7.68 9.73
CA ASP A 133 -11.62 7.50 10.93
C ASP A 133 -12.17 6.37 11.77
N LEU A 134 -11.33 5.43 12.17
CA LEU A 134 -11.69 4.41 13.14
C LEU A 134 -11.62 4.97 14.56
N ARG A 135 -10.51 5.61 14.88
CA ARG A 135 -10.32 6.38 16.10
C ARG A 135 -9.02 7.18 15.99
N LYS A 136 -8.89 8.21 16.80
CA LYS A 136 -7.61 8.91 16.92
C LYS A 136 -6.60 7.99 17.61
N SER A 137 -5.46 7.79 16.98
CA SER A 137 -4.32 7.16 17.62
C SER A 137 -3.58 8.23 18.42
N VAL A 138 -3.30 7.95 19.69
CA VAL A 138 -2.43 8.80 20.52
C VAL A 138 -0.95 8.54 20.26
N ILE A 139 -0.64 7.53 19.47
CA ILE A 139 0.75 7.16 19.15
C ILE A 139 1.20 7.97 17.94
N GLU A 140 2.18 8.84 18.14
CA GLU A 140 2.78 9.67 17.08
C GLU A 140 1.78 10.55 16.30
N GLY A 141 0.61 10.87 16.88
CA GLY A 141 -0.41 11.72 16.23
C GLY A 141 -1.02 11.12 14.96
N ARG A 142 -0.90 9.82 14.76
CA ARG A 142 -1.41 9.14 13.56
C ARG A 142 -2.87 8.75 13.71
N GLN A 143 -3.63 9.01 12.65
CA GLN A 143 -5.01 8.59 12.49
C GLN A 143 -5.07 7.22 11.80
N MET A 144 -5.79 6.27 12.39
CA MET A 144 -6.16 5.03 11.74
C MET A 144 -7.46 5.23 10.97
N MET A 145 -7.45 4.92 9.70
CA MET A 145 -8.59 5.10 8.79
C MET A 145 -8.88 3.80 8.03
N MET A 146 -10.14 3.64 7.65
CA MET A 146 -10.62 2.50 6.90
C MET A 146 -11.53 2.94 5.76
N ARG A 147 -11.40 2.26 4.61
CA ARG A 147 -12.34 2.32 3.52
C ARG A 147 -12.91 0.93 3.27
N ILE A 148 -14.23 0.81 3.27
CA ILE A 148 -14.93 -0.41 2.85
C ILE A 148 -15.23 -0.29 1.36
N TYR A 149 -15.08 -1.38 0.63
CA TYR A 149 -15.45 -1.46 -0.76
C TYR A 149 -16.18 -2.78 -1.04
N ALA A 150 -17.14 -2.72 -1.95
CA ALA A 150 -17.82 -3.87 -2.51
C ALA A 150 -18.21 -3.51 -3.94
N HIS A 151 -17.94 -4.38 -4.89
CA HIS A 151 -18.50 -4.23 -6.22
C HIS A 151 -19.95 -4.68 -6.17
N ASN A 152 -20.86 -3.87 -6.72
CA ASN A 152 -22.25 -4.26 -6.91
C ASN A 152 -22.30 -5.43 -7.91
N LEU A 153 -22.28 -6.61 -7.39
CA LEU A 153 -22.48 -7.83 -8.16
C LEU A 153 -24.00 -8.02 -8.34
N THR A 154 -24.56 -7.28 -9.28
CA THR A 154 -25.90 -7.55 -9.75
C THR A 154 -25.92 -8.93 -10.40
N GLY A 155 -26.41 -9.94 -9.66
CA GLY A 155 -26.80 -11.22 -10.19
C GLY A 155 -25.91 -12.44 -9.94
N LEU A 156 -24.71 -12.29 -9.38
CA LEU A 156 -23.88 -13.42 -8.97
C LEU A 156 -23.55 -13.29 -7.49
N ASN A 157 -23.89 -14.32 -6.73
CA ASN A 157 -23.46 -14.46 -5.35
C ASN A 157 -21.95 -14.79 -5.37
N PRO A 158 -21.03 -13.81 -5.28
CA PRO A 158 -19.62 -14.11 -5.41
C PRO A 158 -19.21 -14.79 -4.14
N ARG A 159 -18.81 -16.04 -4.27
CA ARG A 159 -17.99 -16.62 -3.22
C ARG A 159 -16.76 -15.73 -3.09
N PRO A 160 -16.48 -15.19 -1.87
CA PRO A 160 -15.26 -14.45 -1.66
C PRO A 160 -14.09 -15.30 -2.16
N PRO A 161 -13.06 -14.70 -2.75
CA PRO A 161 -11.84 -15.44 -3.08
C PRO A 161 -11.42 -16.17 -1.81
N ARG A 162 -11.08 -17.45 -1.91
CA ARG A 162 -10.66 -18.27 -0.78
C ARG A 162 -9.43 -17.60 -0.17
N THR A 163 -9.66 -16.70 0.78
CA THR A 163 -8.64 -16.26 1.69
C THR A 163 -8.28 -17.47 2.54
N TYR A 164 -7.01 -17.76 2.63
CA TYR A 164 -6.47 -18.87 3.40
C TYR A 164 -7.15 -18.91 4.77
N ASP A 165 -7.95 -19.96 5.01
CA ASP A 165 -8.67 -20.16 6.26
C ASP A 165 -7.67 -20.69 7.30
N HIS A 166 -7.11 -19.80 8.12
CA HIS A 166 -6.22 -20.15 9.20
C HIS A 166 -6.91 -20.93 10.35
N HIS A 167 -8.23 -21.11 10.28
CA HIS A 167 -8.98 -21.79 11.34
C HIS A 167 -9.10 -23.31 11.21
N ARG A 168 -8.47 -23.92 10.20
CA ARG A 168 -8.40 -25.38 10.09
C ARG A 168 -7.08 -25.95 10.56
N ARG A 169 -6.62 -25.60 11.73
CA ARG A 169 -5.66 -26.40 12.51
C ARG A 169 -5.92 -26.23 14.00
N THR A 170 -6.91 -26.94 14.50
CA THR A 170 -6.89 -27.50 15.86
C THR A 170 -8.06 -28.48 16.02
N THR A 171 -7.81 -29.72 15.66
CA THR A 171 -8.41 -30.88 16.31
C THR A 171 -7.45 -32.03 16.08
N LEU A 172 -6.57 -32.22 17.01
CA LEU A 172 -6.08 -33.49 17.49
C LEU A 172 -6.16 -33.46 19.00
#